data_3000cf4d4733f32fd88a9ae380af44d9
#
_entry.id   3000cf4d4733f32fd88a9ae380af44d9
#
_cell.length_a   1.000
_cell.length_b   1.000
_cell.length_c   1.000
_cell.angle_alpha   90.00
_cell.angle_beta   90.00
_cell.angle_gamma   90.00
#
_symmetry.space_group_name_H-M   'P 1'
#
loop_
_entity.id
_entity.type
_entity.pdbx_description
1 polymer ?
#
loop_
_entity_poly.entity_id
_entity_poly.type
_entity_poly.pdbx_seq_one_letter_code
_entity_poly.pdbx_strand_id
1 'polypeptide(L)'
;MRGAEKPGPPDRTVSHRGSSAIVIAVNLRALVAEAKRADVIIEVGPRMGDFVARDDPLFLLHGSGAMEIDERKLCGQVAFGPERTIERDSTFALRVIVDIAIKALSPAINDPTTAVLAIDQLQRLLRTAGDRNLHNERLFDRDGRLRVIFQTPNWEDFVHLAFNEIRQYGGGSTQVVRRLRAMIENLSQSLPEVRVSALRQQQDLLDRTLQKLYAFPEDLALARIADSQGLGGASDSQATDE
;
A
#
# COMPACT_ATOMS: atom_id res chain seq x y z
N MET A 1 4.17 -15.87 -20.03
CA MET A 1 2.80 -16.37 -19.76
C MET A 1 1.84 -15.32 -20.28
N ARG A 2 0.90 -15.70 -21.17
CA ARG A 2 -0.05 -14.75 -21.79
C ARG A 2 -0.95 -14.19 -20.68
N GLY A 3 -0.97 -12.87 -20.55
CA GLY A 3 -1.91 -12.19 -19.65
C GLY A 3 -3.32 -12.54 -20.07
N ALA A 4 -4.07 -13.25 -19.24
CA ALA A 4 -5.49 -13.43 -19.47
C ALA A 4 -6.13 -12.05 -19.51
N GLU A 5 -6.84 -11.73 -20.59
CA GLU A 5 -7.57 -10.47 -20.73
C GLU A 5 -8.54 -10.29 -19.54
N LYS A 6 -8.78 -9.03 -19.19
CA LYS A 6 -9.81 -8.71 -18.20
C LYS A 6 -11.14 -9.22 -18.75
N PRO A 7 -11.96 -9.95 -17.97
CA PRO A 7 -13.26 -10.40 -18.44
C PRO A 7 -14.12 -9.19 -18.87
N GLY A 8 -15.01 -9.41 -19.82
CA GLY A 8 -16.01 -8.41 -20.25
C GLY A 8 -16.94 -7.99 -19.11
N PRO A 9 -18.07 -7.33 -19.41
CA PRO A 9 -19.05 -6.99 -18.39
C PRO A 9 -19.52 -8.26 -17.65
N PRO A 10 -19.87 -8.16 -16.35
CA PRO A 10 -20.31 -9.31 -15.58
C PRO A 10 -21.69 -9.79 -16.04
N ASP A 11 -21.88 -11.11 -16.06
CA ASP A 11 -23.18 -11.73 -16.32
C ASP A 11 -24.13 -11.63 -15.10
N ARG A 12 -23.55 -11.56 -13.89
CA ARG A 12 -24.30 -11.36 -12.65
C ARG A 12 -23.44 -10.61 -11.64
N THR A 13 -24.09 -9.72 -10.86
CA THR A 13 -23.51 -9.04 -9.70
C THR A 13 -24.17 -9.56 -8.41
N VAL A 14 -23.36 -9.93 -7.43
CA VAL A 14 -23.80 -10.30 -6.09
C VAL A 14 -23.42 -9.17 -5.13
N SER A 15 -24.44 -8.62 -4.46
CA SER A 15 -24.27 -7.46 -3.58
C SER A 15 -24.29 -7.84 -2.10
N HIS A 16 -23.68 -6.98 -1.28
CA HIS A 16 -23.76 -7.09 0.19
C HIS A 16 -25.19 -6.84 0.68
N ARG A 17 -25.74 -7.77 1.48
CA ARG A 17 -27.11 -7.67 2.02
C ARG A 17 -27.16 -7.41 3.52
N GLY A 18 -26.00 -7.42 4.18
CA GLY A 18 -25.87 -7.15 5.60
C GLY A 18 -25.87 -5.66 5.96
N SER A 19 -25.59 -5.37 7.22
CA SER A 19 -25.25 -4.00 7.68
C SER A 19 -23.89 -3.60 7.15
N SER A 20 -23.66 -2.29 7.01
CA SER A 20 -22.36 -1.75 6.61
C SER A 20 -21.25 -2.25 7.53
N ALA A 21 -20.14 -2.67 6.94
CA ALA A 21 -19.04 -3.29 7.67
C ALA A 21 -17.71 -3.17 6.89
N ILE A 22 -16.61 -3.55 7.55
CA ILE A 22 -15.28 -3.64 6.94
C ILE A 22 -15.03 -5.09 6.48
N VAL A 23 -14.49 -5.26 5.30
CA VAL A 23 -14.03 -6.57 4.80
C VAL A 23 -12.76 -6.99 5.56
N ILE A 24 -12.86 -8.04 6.38
CA ILE A 24 -11.74 -8.53 7.21
C ILE A 24 -10.97 -9.65 6.52
N ALA A 25 -11.67 -10.54 5.82
CA ALA A 25 -11.05 -11.65 5.11
C ALA A 25 -11.93 -12.17 3.99
N VAL A 26 -11.30 -12.77 2.98
CA VAL A 26 -11.96 -13.48 1.88
C VAL A 26 -11.37 -14.88 1.78
N ASN A 27 -12.21 -15.90 1.74
CA ASN A 27 -11.79 -17.29 1.58
C ASN A 27 -11.55 -17.61 0.10
N LEU A 28 -10.41 -17.18 -0.41
CA LEU A 28 -10.05 -17.33 -1.83
C LEU A 28 -10.05 -18.77 -2.31
N ARG A 29 -9.69 -19.75 -1.44
CA ARG A 29 -9.69 -21.17 -1.81
C ARG A 29 -11.10 -21.68 -2.09
N ALA A 30 -12.05 -21.30 -1.24
CA ALA A 30 -13.45 -21.67 -1.43
C ALA A 30 -14.05 -21.00 -2.67
N LEU A 31 -13.67 -19.75 -2.96
CA LEU A 31 -14.07 -19.06 -4.19
C LEU A 31 -13.57 -19.77 -5.45
N VAL A 32 -12.29 -20.21 -5.46
CA VAL A 32 -11.75 -20.99 -6.59
C VAL A 32 -12.52 -22.30 -6.80
N ALA A 33 -12.85 -23.01 -5.70
CA ALA A 33 -13.62 -24.26 -5.79
C ALA A 33 -15.03 -24.03 -6.35
N GLU A 34 -15.70 -22.97 -5.91
CA GLU A 34 -17.05 -22.63 -6.37
C GLU A 34 -17.02 -22.15 -7.82
N ALA A 35 -16.05 -21.31 -8.21
CA ALA A 35 -15.84 -20.88 -9.57
C ALA A 35 -15.57 -22.04 -10.54
N LYS A 36 -14.78 -23.04 -10.09
CA LYS A 36 -14.55 -24.26 -10.89
C LYS A 36 -15.83 -25.08 -11.04
N ARG A 37 -16.62 -25.24 -9.96
CA ARG A 37 -17.87 -26.01 -9.96
C ARG A 37 -18.88 -25.45 -10.95
N ALA A 38 -19.04 -24.12 -10.99
CA ALA A 38 -20.00 -23.43 -11.85
C ALA A 38 -19.44 -23.01 -13.24
N ASP A 39 -18.17 -23.31 -13.50
CA ASP A 39 -17.41 -22.89 -14.68
C ASP A 39 -17.48 -21.38 -14.96
N VAL A 40 -17.21 -20.56 -13.94
CA VAL A 40 -17.22 -19.10 -13.99
C VAL A 40 -15.87 -18.52 -13.56
N ILE A 41 -15.71 -17.20 -13.75
CA ILE A 41 -14.71 -16.36 -13.09
C ILE A 41 -15.45 -15.52 -12.04
N ILE A 42 -14.94 -15.51 -10.81
CA ILE A 42 -15.43 -14.66 -9.71
C ILE A 42 -14.46 -13.51 -9.53
N GLU A 43 -14.89 -12.29 -9.79
CA GLU A 43 -14.16 -11.08 -9.45
C GLU A 43 -14.66 -10.56 -8.10
N VAL A 44 -13.74 -10.41 -7.13
CA VAL A 44 -14.02 -9.84 -5.82
C VAL A 44 -13.97 -8.33 -5.93
N GLY A 45 -15.09 -7.65 -5.68
CA GLY A 45 -15.20 -6.18 -5.81
C GLY A 45 -14.34 -5.42 -4.79
N PRO A 46 -14.58 -5.59 -3.48
CA PRO A 46 -13.85 -4.87 -2.45
C PRO A 46 -12.49 -5.51 -2.14
N ARG A 47 -11.56 -4.68 -1.66
CA ARG A 47 -10.29 -5.12 -1.07
C ARG A 47 -10.48 -5.46 0.41
N MET A 48 -9.54 -6.19 1.00
CA MET A 48 -9.44 -6.28 2.46
C MET A 48 -9.25 -4.89 3.06
N GLY A 49 -9.99 -4.58 4.11
CA GLY A 49 -10.02 -3.27 4.75
C GLY A 49 -11.02 -2.29 4.13
N ASP A 50 -11.64 -2.57 3.01
CA ASP A 50 -12.66 -1.68 2.45
C ASP A 50 -13.92 -1.67 3.30
N PHE A 51 -14.51 -0.49 3.43
CA PHE A 51 -15.85 -0.31 3.96
C PHE A 51 -16.86 -0.68 2.87
N VAL A 52 -17.79 -1.53 3.20
CA VAL A 52 -18.85 -1.99 2.29
C VAL A 52 -20.19 -1.65 2.90
N ALA A 53 -21.00 -0.88 2.17
CA ALA A 53 -22.36 -0.56 2.56
C ALA A 53 -23.34 -1.63 2.04
N ARG A 54 -24.58 -1.55 2.52
CA ARG A 54 -25.65 -2.38 1.99
C ARG A 54 -25.85 -2.09 0.50
N ASP A 55 -26.06 -3.14 -0.27
CA ASP A 55 -26.24 -3.15 -1.71
C ASP A 55 -24.98 -2.85 -2.56
N ASP A 56 -23.81 -2.58 -1.93
CA ASP A 56 -22.55 -2.50 -2.65
C ASP A 56 -22.18 -3.84 -3.30
N PRO A 57 -21.55 -3.84 -4.49
CA PRO A 57 -21.12 -5.06 -5.17
C PRO A 57 -20.05 -5.79 -4.35
N LEU A 58 -20.27 -7.07 -4.03
CA LEU A 58 -19.27 -7.95 -3.44
C LEU A 58 -18.55 -8.80 -4.48
N PHE A 59 -19.31 -9.34 -5.43
CA PHE A 59 -18.78 -10.21 -6.46
C PHE A 59 -19.37 -9.89 -7.81
N LEU A 60 -18.51 -9.90 -8.82
CA LEU A 60 -18.88 -9.84 -10.22
C LEU A 60 -18.61 -11.22 -10.82
N LEU A 61 -19.63 -11.85 -11.37
CA LEU A 61 -19.57 -13.21 -11.90
C LEU A 61 -19.57 -13.17 -13.43
N HIS A 62 -18.60 -13.85 -14.05
CA HIS A 62 -18.45 -13.91 -15.50
C HIS A 62 -18.51 -15.37 -15.95
N GLY A 63 -19.40 -15.67 -16.87
CA GLY A 63 -19.62 -16.99 -17.47
C GLY A 63 -21.05 -17.47 -17.32
N SER A 64 -21.46 -18.40 -18.19
CA SER A 64 -22.84 -18.88 -18.31
C SER A 64 -23.39 -19.53 -17.03
N GLY A 65 -22.51 -20.12 -16.20
CA GLY A 65 -22.87 -20.70 -14.90
C GLY A 65 -23.10 -19.69 -13.78
N ALA A 66 -22.99 -18.38 -14.03
CA ALA A 66 -23.14 -17.33 -13.02
C ALA A 66 -24.50 -17.39 -12.29
N MET A 67 -25.57 -17.78 -13.00
CA MET A 67 -26.92 -17.90 -12.42
C MET A 67 -27.09 -19.12 -11.51
N GLU A 68 -26.23 -20.14 -11.61
CA GLU A 68 -26.28 -21.36 -10.80
C GLU A 68 -25.57 -21.22 -9.45
N ILE A 69 -24.88 -20.09 -9.20
CA ILE A 69 -24.18 -19.86 -7.95
C ILE A 69 -25.15 -19.47 -6.85
N ASP A 70 -25.06 -20.18 -5.73
CA ASP A 70 -25.78 -19.84 -4.49
C ASP A 70 -25.14 -18.58 -3.87
N GLU A 71 -25.91 -17.48 -3.91
CA GLU A 71 -25.51 -16.18 -3.37
C GLU A 71 -25.16 -16.23 -1.88
N ARG A 72 -25.95 -16.97 -1.07
CA ARG A 72 -25.71 -17.07 0.38
C ARG A 72 -24.41 -17.79 0.68
N LYS A 73 -24.14 -18.87 -0.04
CA LYS A 73 -22.91 -19.63 0.09
C LYS A 73 -21.71 -18.78 -0.34
N LEU A 74 -21.85 -18.00 -1.40
CA LEU A 74 -20.79 -17.12 -1.89
C LEU A 74 -20.51 -15.99 -0.91
N CYS A 75 -21.52 -15.26 -0.43
CA CYS A 75 -21.38 -14.20 0.56
C CYS A 75 -20.79 -14.73 1.89
N GLY A 76 -21.05 -15.97 2.26
CA GLY A 76 -20.45 -16.63 3.43
C GLY A 76 -18.93 -16.84 3.32
N GLN A 77 -18.32 -16.59 2.15
CA GLN A 77 -16.86 -16.65 1.99
C GLN A 77 -16.16 -15.31 2.34
N VAL A 78 -16.92 -14.28 2.70
CA VAL A 78 -16.37 -12.99 3.15
C VAL A 78 -16.66 -12.83 4.64
N ALA A 79 -15.62 -12.57 5.41
CA ALA A 79 -15.74 -12.19 6.81
C ALA A 79 -15.79 -10.66 6.93
N PHE A 80 -16.75 -10.16 7.68
CA PHE A 80 -16.95 -8.76 7.95
C PHE A 80 -16.71 -8.44 9.43
N GLY A 81 -16.30 -7.21 9.74
CA GLY A 81 -16.12 -6.72 11.09
C GLY A 81 -16.42 -5.23 11.21
N PRO A 82 -16.50 -4.71 12.46
CA PRO A 82 -16.78 -3.30 12.70
C PRO A 82 -15.59 -2.39 12.39
N GLU A 83 -14.36 -2.91 12.41
CA GLU A 83 -13.11 -2.16 12.25
C GLU A 83 -12.02 -2.99 11.56
N ARG A 84 -10.99 -2.31 11.07
CA ARG A 84 -9.80 -2.95 10.49
C ARG A 84 -8.94 -3.62 11.55
N THR A 85 -8.20 -4.66 11.17
CA THR A 85 -7.25 -5.34 12.06
C THR A 85 -5.85 -5.32 11.46
N ILE A 86 -4.85 -5.04 12.29
CA ILE A 86 -3.43 -4.97 11.86
C ILE A 86 -2.92 -6.33 11.35
N GLU A 87 -3.41 -7.42 11.96
CA GLU A 87 -2.92 -8.78 11.67
C GLU A 87 -3.21 -9.24 10.24
N ARG A 88 -4.21 -8.66 9.60
CA ARG A 88 -4.66 -9.09 8.27
C ARG A 88 -4.56 -8.02 7.19
N ASP A 89 -4.46 -6.75 7.59
CA ASP A 89 -4.38 -5.61 6.68
C ASP A 89 -3.00 -4.92 6.78
N SER A 90 -2.10 -5.28 5.87
CA SER A 90 -0.73 -4.72 5.83
C SER A 90 -0.73 -3.21 5.53
N THR A 91 -1.71 -2.71 4.77
CA THR A 91 -1.85 -1.27 4.52
C THR A 91 -2.29 -0.53 5.77
N PHE A 92 -3.16 -1.14 6.56
CA PHE A 92 -3.56 -0.56 7.85
C PHE A 92 -2.40 -0.54 8.86
N ALA A 93 -1.56 -1.59 8.88
CA ALA A 93 -0.34 -1.59 9.70
C ALA A 93 0.60 -0.42 9.34
N LEU A 94 0.84 -0.18 8.03
CA LEU A 94 1.59 0.99 7.59
C LEU A 94 0.89 2.30 7.97
N ARG A 95 -0.43 2.39 7.78
CA ARG A 95 -1.22 3.58 8.11
C ARG A 95 -1.05 3.99 9.57
N VAL A 96 -1.12 3.05 10.50
CA VAL A 96 -0.93 3.33 11.94
C VAL A 96 0.45 3.95 12.21
N ILE A 97 1.51 3.48 11.55
CA ILE A 97 2.86 4.05 11.72
C ILE A 97 2.93 5.47 11.12
N VAL A 98 2.32 5.68 9.96
CA VAL A 98 2.21 7.01 9.33
C VAL A 98 1.46 7.96 10.25
N ASP A 99 0.35 7.53 10.87
CA ASP A 99 -0.43 8.35 11.81
C ASP A 99 0.38 8.74 13.04
N ILE A 100 1.26 7.86 13.54
CA ILE A 100 2.20 8.19 14.61
C ILE A 100 3.16 9.29 14.15
N ALA A 101 3.74 9.18 12.94
CA ALA A 101 4.66 10.17 12.40
C ALA A 101 3.99 11.53 12.22
N ILE A 102 2.82 11.59 11.58
CA ILE A 102 2.13 12.87 11.33
C ILE A 102 1.60 13.51 12.62
N LYS A 103 1.20 12.70 13.62
CA LYS A 103 0.84 13.19 14.94
C LYS A 103 2.05 13.82 15.65
N ALA A 104 3.21 13.17 15.58
CA ALA A 104 4.45 13.72 16.13
C ALA A 104 4.85 15.04 15.44
N LEU A 105 4.59 15.17 14.14
CA LEU A 105 4.88 16.38 13.34
C LEU A 105 3.80 17.47 13.43
N SER A 106 2.73 17.24 14.20
CA SER A 106 1.70 18.26 14.37
C SER A 106 2.25 19.50 15.10
N PRO A 107 1.75 20.72 14.82
CA PRO A 107 2.24 21.94 15.47
C PRO A 107 2.15 21.91 17.00
N ALA A 108 1.23 21.12 17.55
CA ALA A 108 1.03 21.01 19.03
C ALA A 108 2.09 20.11 19.70
N ILE A 109 2.64 19.11 18.97
CA ILE A 109 3.60 18.15 19.52
C ILE A 109 5.01 18.51 19.06
N ASN A 110 5.22 18.71 17.76
CA ASN A 110 6.48 19.10 17.14
C ASN A 110 7.69 18.24 17.59
N ASP A 111 7.55 16.92 17.45
CA ASP A 111 8.59 15.93 17.81
C ASP A 111 9.12 15.23 16.55
N PRO A 112 10.11 15.83 15.85
CA PRO A 112 10.69 15.23 14.64
C PRO A 112 11.40 13.89 14.91
N THR A 113 11.92 13.68 16.12
CA THR A 113 12.63 12.45 16.48
C THR A 113 11.69 11.24 16.50
N THR A 114 10.50 11.36 17.08
CA THR A 114 9.48 10.31 17.01
C THR A 114 9.04 10.05 15.56
N ALA A 115 8.95 11.09 14.72
CA ALA A 115 8.64 10.91 13.30
C ALA A 115 9.77 10.13 12.58
N VAL A 116 11.04 10.41 12.88
CA VAL A 116 12.19 9.67 12.34
C VAL A 116 12.13 8.19 12.74
N LEU A 117 11.82 7.88 13.99
CA LEU A 117 11.67 6.49 14.45
C LEU A 117 10.53 5.77 13.69
N ALA A 118 9.45 6.46 13.41
CA ALA A 118 8.37 5.91 12.58
C ALA A 118 8.82 5.67 11.13
N ILE A 119 9.59 6.60 10.53
CA ILE A 119 10.18 6.43 9.19
C ILE A 119 11.10 5.21 9.15
N ASP A 120 11.87 4.94 10.21
CA ASP A 120 12.71 3.75 10.31
C ASP A 120 11.90 2.45 10.25
N GLN A 121 10.76 2.40 10.94
CA GLN A 121 9.87 1.25 10.86
C GLN A 121 9.23 1.11 9.46
N LEU A 122 8.81 2.21 8.84
CA LEU A 122 8.30 2.20 7.47
C LEU A 122 9.34 1.69 6.48
N GLN A 123 10.61 2.10 6.62
CA GLN A 123 11.71 1.60 5.79
C GLN A 123 11.85 0.07 5.88
N ARG A 124 11.81 -0.50 7.10
CA ARG A 124 11.88 -1.96 7.32
C ARG A 124 10.72 -2.68 6.65
N LEU A 125 9.49 -2.16 6.81
CA LEU A 125 8.30 -2.76 6.22
C LEU A 125 8.31 -2.66 4.69
N LEU A 126 8.68 -1.51 4.12
CA LEU A 126 8.79 -1.33 2.68
C LEU A 126 9.87 -2.23 2.07
N ARG A 127 11.01 -2.41 2.74
CA ARG A 127 12.03 -3.36 2.30
C ARG A 127 11.48 -4.77 2.22
N THR A 128 10.77 -5.22 3.26
CA THR A 128 10.13 -6.53 3.28
C THR A 128 9.04 -6.68 2.22
N ALA A 129 8.23 -5.64 1.99
CA ALA A 129 7.17 -5.65 0.98
C ALA A 129 7.75 -5.61 -0.44
N GLY A 130 8.81 -4.83 -0.67
CA GLY A 130 9.45 -4.66 -1.98
C GLY A 130 10.07 -5.95 -2.53
N ASP A 131 10.54 -6.83 -1.64
CA ASP A 131 11.09 -8.15 -2.01
C ASP A 131 10.00 -9.18 -2.34
N ARG A 132 8.74 -8.90 -2.03
CA ARG A 132 7.63 -9.82 -2.29
C ARG A 132 7.04 -9.64 -3.69
N ASN A 133 6.47 -10.73 -4.20
CA ASN A 133 5.62 -10.65 -5.38
C ASN A 133 4.24 -10.11 -4.96
N LEU A 134 3.95 -8.87 -5.34
CA LEU A 134 2.70 -8.17 -5.03
C LEU A 134 1.63 -8.32 -6.14
N HIS A 135 1.88 -9.16 -7.16
CA HIS A 135 1.00 -9.36 -8.31
C HIS A 135 0.21 -10.68 -8.24
N ASN A 136 -0.41 -10.98 -7.10
CA ASN A 136 -1.22 -12.19 -6.91
C ASN A 136 -2.73 -11.93 -7.04
N GLU A 137 -3.12 -11.09 -7.99
CA GLU A 137 -4.52 -10.67 -8.17
C GLU A 137 -5.38 -11.70 -8.95
N ARG A 138 -4.77 -12.79 -9.41
CA ARG A 138 -5.43 -13.80 -10.24
C ARG A 138 -5.13 -15.20 -9.72
N LEU A 139 -6.18 -15.96 -9.45
CA LEU A 139 -6.06 -17.35 -9.03
C LEU A 139 -6.60 -18.29 -10.11
N PHE A 140 -5.79 -19.30 -10.37
CA PHE A 140 -6.08 -20.34 -11.35
C PHE A 140 -6.41 -21.65 -10.63
N ASP A 141 -7.25 -22.48 -11.26
CA ASP A 141 -7.47 -23.85 -10.80
C ASP A 141 -6.29 -24.75 -11.23
N ARG A 142 -6.38 -26.05 -10.85
CA ARG A 142 -5.35 -27.05 -11.18
C ARG A 142 -5.19 -27.29 -12.68
N ASP A 143 -6.21 -26.96 -13.47
CA ASP A 143 -6.23 -27.11 -14.93
C ASP A 143 -5.68 -25.85 -15.64
N GLY A 144 -5.19 -24.85 -14.86
CA GLY A 144 -4.62 -23.60 -15.38
C GLY A 144 -5.65 -22.59 -15.85
N ARG A 145 -6.94 -22.77 -15.52
CA ARG A 145 -8.00 -21.81 -15.88
C ARG A 145 -8.14 -20.74 -14.80
N LEU A 146 -8.24 -19.47 -15.20
CA LEU A 146 -8.52 -18.36 -14.31
C LEU A 146 -9.89 -18.55 -13.64
N ARG A 147 -9.95 -18.45 -12.31
CA ARG A 147 -11.15 -18.66 -11.51
C ARG A 147 -11.51 -17.50 -10.60
N VAL A 148 -10.52 -16.83 -10.04
CA VAL A 148 -10.78 -15.70 -9.16
C VAL A 148 -9.88 -14.54 -9.53
N ILE A 149 -10.47 -13.35 -9.56
CA ILE A 149 -9.78 -12.06 -9.66
C ILE A 149 -10.06 -11.30 -8.36
N PHE A 150 -9.04 -10.73 -7.75
CA PHE A 150 -9.19 -9.90 -6.56
C PHE A 150 -8.13 -8.81 -6.56
N GLN A 151 -8.34 -7.75 -5.80
CA GLN A 151 -7.42 -6.63 -5.73
C GLN A 151 -6.56 -6.72 -4.47
N THR A 152 -5.26 -6.50 -4.63
CA THR A 152 -4.30 -6.35 -3.54
C THR A 152 -3.59 -5.00 -3.65
N PRO A 153 -3.12 -4.43 -2.54
CA PRO A 153 -2.25 -3.26 -2.61
C PRO A 153 -1.01 -3.58 -3.44
N ASN A 154 -0.68 -2.70 -4.37
CA ASN A 154 0.53 -2.80 -5.17
C ASN A 154 1.70 -2.04 -4.49
N TRP A 155 2.88 -2.05 -5.11
CA TRP A 155 4.05 -1.37 -4.58
C TRP A 155 3.86 0.14 -4.46
N GLU A 156 3.25 0.73 -5.45
CA GLU A 156 2.97 2.16 -5.52
C GLU A 156 2.04 2.60 -4.38
N ASP A 157 1.01 1.79 -4.06
CA ASP A 157 0.10 2.04 -2.93
C ASP A 157 0.88 2.11 -1.60
N PHE A 158 1.81 1.16 -1.36
CA PHE A 158 2.65 1.16 -0.16
C PHE A 158 3.58 2.37 -0.09
N VAL A 159 4.24 2.72 -1.21
CA VAL A 159 5.13 3.88 -1.29
C VAL A 159 4.36 5.18 -1.05
N HIS A 160 3.23 5.37 -1.73
CA HIS A 160 2.41 6.57 -1.56
C HIS A 160 1.93 6.73 -0.12
N LEU A 161 1.47 5.64 0.50
CA LEU A 161 1.02 5.65 1.90
C LEU A 161 2.15 6.04 2.85
N ALA A 162 3.35 5.50 2.66
CA ALA A 162 4.48 5.72 3.56
C ALA A 162 5.11 7.12 3.43
N PHE A 163 5.04 7.74 2.24
CA PHE A 163 5.78 8.98 1.98
C PHE A 163 4.92 10.25 1.95
N ASN A 164 3.72 10.21 1.34
CA ASN A 164 3.01 11.43 0.95
C ASN A 164 2.69 12.34 2.13
N GLU A 165 2.04 11.82 3.17
CA GLU A 165 1.62 12.65 4.30
C GLU A 165 2.81 13.05 5.17
N ILE A 166 3.76 12.15 5.43
CA ILE A 166 4.96 12.49 6.20
C ILE A 166 5.75 13.61 5.50
N ARG A 167 5.90 13.56 4.17
CA ARG A 167 6.51 14.65 3.39
C ARG A 167 5.73 15.96 3.51
N GLN A 168 4.40 15.90 3.49
CA GLN A 168 3.56 17.10 3.59
C GLN A 168 3.63 17.75 4.97
N TYR A 169 3.58 16.97 6.04
CA TYR A 169 3.65 17.48 7.41
C TYR A 169 5.07 17.76 7.88
N GLY A 170 6.05 16.97 7.43
CA GLY A 170 7.45 17.06 7.85
C GLY A 170 8.35 17.83 6.89
N GLY A 171 7.82 18.38 5.79
CA GLY A 171 8.63 19.06 4.75
C GLY A 171 9.44 20.26 5.23
N GLY A 172 9.00 20.92 6.30
CA GLY A 172 9.72 22.03 6.94
C GLY A 172 10.75 21.59 8.00
N SER A 173 10.84 20.30 8.33
CA SER A 173 11.80 19.76 9.29
C SER A 173 13.00 19.16 8.57
N THR A 174 14.18 19.80 8.71
CA THR A 174 15.44 19.34 8.09
C THR A 174 15.76 17.89 8.48
N GLN A 175 15.57 17.52 9.74
CA GLN A 175 15.78 16.16 10.24
C GLN A 175 14.90 15.13 9.49
N VAL A 176 13.62 15.42 9.35
CA VAL A 176 12.64 14.52 8.70
C VAL A 176 12.92 14.36 7.21
N VAL A 177 13.13 15.47 6.49
CA VAL A 177 13.34 15.42 5.03
C VAL A 177 14.64 14.72 4.67
N ARG A 178 15.71 14.90 5.46
CA ARG A 178 16.98 14.20 5.29
C ARG A 178 16.85 12.70 5.58
N ARG A 179 16.03 12.31 6.59
CA ARG A 179 15.75 10.91 6.87
C ARG A 179 14.88 10.25 5.79
N LEU A 180 13.88 10.96 5.24
CA LEU A 180 13.10 10.48 4.09
C LEU A 180 14.00 10.25 2.87
N ARG A 181 14.95 11.16 2.60
CA ARG A 181 15.93 11.01 1.52
C ARG A 181 16.81 9.77 1.72
N ALA A 182 17.35 9.58 2.92
CA ALA A 182 18.14 8.39 3.25
C ALA A 182 17.34 7.08 3.07
N MET A 183 16.06 7.09 3.42
CA MET A 183 15.16 5.97 3.20
C MET A 183 14.97 5.67 1.69
N ILE A 184 14.76 6.69 0.86
CA ILE A 184 14.64 6.54 -0.60
C ILE A 184 15.92 5.95 -1.19
N GLU A 185 17.08 6.49 -0.84
CA GLU A 185 18.37 6.01 -1.32
C GLU A 185 18.64 4.57 -0.92
N ASN A 186 18.42 4.22 0.35
CA ASN A 186 18.62 2.86 0.85
C ASN A 186 17.69 1.85 0.14
N LEU A 187 16.39 2.17 0.01
CA LEU A 187 15.44 1.31 -0.68
C LEU A 187 15.77 1.17 -2.17
N SER A 188 16.21 2.25 -2.82
CA SER A 188 16.59 2.23 -4.24
C SER A 188 17.83 1.37 -4.50
N GLN A 189 18.76 1.30 -3.54
CA GLN A 189 19.96 0.45 -3.63
C GLN A 189 19.69 -1.01 -3.31
N SER A 190 18.70 -1.29 -2.47
CA SER A 190 18.47 -2.63 -1.92
C SER A 190 17.32 -3.41 -2.59
N LEU A 191 16.46 -2.74 -3.34
CA LEU A 191 15.30 -3.36 -3.98
C LEU A 191 15.50 -3.56 -5.49
N PRO A 192 14.75 -4.49 -6.11
CA PRO A 192 14.78 -4.70 -7.57
C PRO A 192 14.44 -3.43 -8.35
N GLU A 193 15.04 -3.22 -9.51
CA GLU A 193 14.89 -2.01 -10.36
C GLU A 193 13.41 -1.69 -10.66
N VAL A 194 12.55 -2.71 -10.79
CA VAL A 194 11.11 -2.51 -11.01
C VAL A 194 10.42 -1.72 -9.88
N ARG A 195 11.02 -1.66 -8.68
CA ARG A 195 10.52 -0.92 -7.52
C ARG A 195 11.03 0.52 -7.45
N VAL A 196 12.12 0.81 -8.11
CA VAL A 196 12.84 2.09 -8.00
C VAL A 196 12.06 3.25 -8.62
N SER A 197 11.25 3.00 -9.64
CA SER A 197 10.45 4.04 -10.31
C SER A 197 9.57 4.84 -9.35
N ALA A 198 8.82 4.15 -8.47
CA ALA A 198 7.96 4.80 -7.47
C ALA A 198 8.77 5.60 -6.44
N LEU A 199 9.96 5.11 -6.07
CA LEU A 199 10.86 5.81 -5.14
C LEU A 199 11.44 7.08 -5.76
N ARG A 200 11.84 7.05 -7.04
CA ARG A 200 12.30 8.25 -7.78
C ARG A 200 11.20 9.32 -7.84
N GLN A 201 9.94 8.94 -8.05
CA GLN A 201 8.83 9.87 -8.00
C GLN A 201 8.70 10.56 -6.63
N GLN A 202 8.89 9.82 -5.52
CA GLN A 202 8.89 10.41 -4.19
C GLN A 202 10.09 11.32 -3.96
N GLN A 203 11.25 11.01 -4.50
CA GLN A 203 12.43 11.89 -4.46
C GLN A 203 12.17 13.19 -5.17
N ASP A 204 11.60 13.16 -6.38
CA ASP A 204 11.25 14.37 -7.15
C ASP A 204 10.22 15.22 -6.41
N LEU A 205 9.23 14.59 -5.76
CA LEU A 205 8.25 15.29 -4.94
C LEU A 205 8.88 15.93 -3.70
N LEU A 206 9.82 15.23 -3.06
CA LEU A 206 10.57 15.76 -1.92
C LEU A 206 11.39 16.97 -2.33
N ASP A 207 12.14 16.89 -3.43
CA ASP A 207 12.97 17.99 -3.95
C ASP A 207 12.14 19.23 -4.28
N ARG A 208 10.98 19.06 -4.92
CA ARG A 208 10.05 20.17 -5.17
C ARG A 208 9.46 20.76 -3.89
N THR A 209 9.23 19.94 -2.88
CA THR A 209 8.75 20.38 -1.56
C THR A 209 9.82 21.25 -0.88
N LEU A 210 11.08 20.81 -0.90
CA LEU A 210 12.20 21.55 -0.33
C LEU A 210 12.38 22.91 -1.03
N GLN A 211 12.38 22.94 -2.37
CA GLN A 211 12.48 24.19 -3.13
C GLN A 211 11.40 25.21 -2.77
N LYS A 212 10.20 24.73 -2.40
CA LYS A 212 9.08 25.60 -2.02
C LYS A 212 9.19 26.13 -0.59
N LEU A 213 9.75 25.34 0.34
CA LEU A 213 9.70 25.63 1.77
C LEU A 213 10.97 26.28 2.31
N TYR A 214 12.14 26.00 1.71
CA TYR A 214 13.44 26.48 2.20
C TYR A 214 13.86 27.73 1.43
N ALA A 215 13.83 28.88 2.13
CA ALA A 215 14.16 30.19 1.54
C ALA A 215 15.68 30.42 1.42
N PHE A 216 16.47 29.84 2.35
CA PHE A 216 17.92 30.01 2.36
C PHE A 216 18.62 28.90 1.60
N PRO A 217 19.55 29.22 0.68
CA PRO A 217 20.27 28.23 -0.11
C PRO A 217 21.06 27.22 0.74
N GLU A 218 21.60 27.66 1.87
CA GLU A 218 22.37 26.84 2.79
C GLU A 218 21.49 25.76 3.45
N ASP A 219 20.30 26.15 3.92
CA ASP A 219 19.33 25.22 4.51
C ASP A 219 18.80 24.24 3.45
N LEU A 220 18.55 24.71 2.23
CA LEU A 220 18.16 23.89 1.11
C LEU A 220 19.26 22.87 0.74
N ALA A 221 20.52 23.30 0.72
CA ALA A 221 21.66 22.42 0.47
C ALA A 221 21.75 21.33 1.54
N LEU A 222 21.65 21.71 2.83
CA LEU A 222 21.66 20.75 3.94
C LEU A 222 20.48 19.76 3.86
N ALA A 223 19.27 20.25 3.58
CA ALA A 223 18.07 19.41 3.46
C ALA A 223 18.13 18.37 2.32
N ARG A 224 19.00 18.58 1.34
CA ARG A 224 19.28 17.67 0.22
C ARG A 224 20.29 16.57 0.53
N ILE A 225 20.96 16.62 1.67
CA ILE A 225 21.93 15.60 2.08
C ILE A 225 21.18 14.51 2.88
N ALA A 226 21.32 13.25 2.47
CA ALA A 226 20.74 12.13 3.20
C ALA A 226 21.34 12.01 4.61
N ASP A 227 20.50 11.71 5.59
CA ASP A 227 20.94 11.42 6.98
C ASP A 227 20.48 10.00 7.37
N SER A 228 21.41 9.06 7.29
CA SER A 228 21.14 7.66 7.63
C SER A 228 20.94 7.44 9.14
N GLN A 229 21.47 8.31 9.99
CA GLN A 229 21.30 8.25 11.43
C GLN A 229 19.99 8.90 11.90
N GLY A 230 19.47 9.87 11.13
CA GLY A 230 18.24 10.57 11.48
C GLY A 230 18.38 11.54 12.65
N LEU A 231 19.59 11.98 12.98
CA LEU A 231 19.88 12.90 14.09
C LEU A 231 19.81 14.38 13.68
N GLY A 232 19.77 14.66 12.38
CA GLY A 232 19.74 16.02 11.86
C GLY A 232 21.09 16.75 11.87
N GLY A 233 22.15 16.11 12.35
CA GLY A 233 23.50 16.66 12.36
C GLY A 233 24.12 16.76 10.96
N ALA A 234 25.21 17.52 10.81
CA ALA A 234 26.01 17.51 9.60
C ALA A 234 26.70 16.14 9.46
N SER A 235 26.62 15.51 8.28
CA SER A 235 27.44 14.35 8.00
C SER A 235 28.86 14.82 7.68
N ASP A 236 29.85 14.32 8.40
CA ASP A 236 31.30 14.59 8.19
C ASP A 236 31.84 13.95 6.88
N SER A 237 31.05 13.84 5.84
CA SER A 237 31.50 13.21 4.60
C SER A 237 32.12 14.17 3.58
N GLN A 238 32.79 15.26 4.04
CA GLN A 238 33.75 16.03 3.24
C GLN A 238 34.93 16.49 4.10
N ALA A 239 35.59 15.58 4.77
CA ALA A 239 37.00 15.76 5.02
C ALA A 239 37.72 15.38 3.70
N THR A 240 37.82 16.32 2.79
CA THR A 240 38.80 16.26 1.70
C THR A 240 40.16 16.38 2.37
N ASP A 241 40.95 15.30 2.27
CA ASP A 241 42.38 15.34 2.49
C ASP A 241 43.00 16.49 1.64
N GLU A 242 43.54 17.48 2.31
CA GLU A 242 44.62 18.32 1.81
C GLU A 242 45.96 17.78 2.31
#